data_15f7164c5616e18fae0e598c798b1ea1
#
_entry.id   15f7164c5616e18fae0e598c798b1ea1
#
_cell.length_a   1.000
_cell.length_b   1.000
_cell.length_c   1.000
_cell.angle_alpha   90.00
_cell.angle_beta   90.00
_cell.angle_gamma   90.00
#
_symmetry.space_group_name_H-M   'P 1'
#
loop_
_entity.id
_entity.type
_entity.pdbx_description
1 polymer ?
#
loop_
_entity_poly.entity_id
_entity_poly.type
_entity_poly.pdbx_seq_one_letter_code
_entity_poly.pdbx_strand_id
1 'polypeptide(L)'
;MARPRSFDEDRALDTAMRTFWANGYESTSTRDLCEVLGLDRSSVYNAFTNKRELFKRALTRYMDATTADQLRILDDHELPAIERIRALFARILRTEAENRRDGHGLGCLTVNTTMELAGRDPEIALMLARDAERRAAGLSAVIRSGQRDGDIGSTRDPAELARFVNAVIAGIRVAAQGGADDATIEAIAATAMDALA
;
A
#
# COMPACT_ATOMS: atom_id res chain seq x y z
N MET A 1 -6.68 -30.66 24.16
CA MET A 1 -7.63 -29.98 23.27
C MET A 1 -7.42 -28.48 23.42
N ALA A 2 -7.04 -27.76 22.35
CA ALA A 2 -6.93 -26.31 22.36
C ALA A 2 -8.34 -25.72 22.54
N ARG A 3 -8.52 -24.82 23.51
CA ARG A 3 -9.77 -24.09 23.74
C ARG A 3 -10.10 -23.31 22.45
N PRO A 4 -11.35 -23.37 21.92
CA PRO A 4 -11.69 -22.58 20.74
C PRO A 4 -11.35 -21.11 20.99
N ARG A 5 -10.70 -20.45 20.03
CA ARG A 5 -10.45 -19.00 20.09
C ARG A 5 -11.80 -18.30 20.23
N SER A 6 -11.99 -17.52 21.30
CA SER A 6 -13.28 -16.93 21.65
C SER A 6 -13.59 -15.65 20.85
N PHE A 7 -12.77 -15.29 19.85
CA PHE A 7 -12.94 -14.07 19.04
C PHE A 7 -12.54 -14.30 17.58
N ASP A 8 -13.08 -13.47 16.71
CA ASP A 8 -12.79 -13.43 15.28
C ASP A 8 -11.39 -12.79 15.06
N GLU A 9 -10.42 -13.63 14.71
CA GLU A 9 -9.03 -13.22 14.51
C GLU A 9 -8.86 -12.30 13.28
N ASP A 10 -9.64 -12.52 12.22
CA ASP A 10 -9.61 -11.68 11.02
C ASP A 10 -10.12 -10.27 11.32
N ARG A 11 -11.24 -10.18 12.05
CA ARG A 11 -11.78 -8.89 12.50
C ARG A 11 -10.81 -8.16 13.44
N ALA A 12 -10.17 -8.89 14.35
CA ALA A 12 -9.17 -8.31 15.24
C ALA A 12 -7.96 -7.78 14.46
N LEU A 13 -7.52 -8.52 13.43
CA LEU A 13 -6.41 -8.11 12.58
C LEU A 13 -6.76 -6.85 11.75
N ASP A 14 -7.98 -6.76 11.22
CA ASP A 14 -8.45 -5.55 10.51
C ASP A 14 -8.52 -4.33 11.43
N THR A 15 -8.99 -4.52 12.67
CA THR A 15 -9.03 -3.45 13.67
C THR A 15 -7.62 -2.99 14.06
N ALA A 16 -6.71 -3.93 14.32
CA ALA A 16 -5.31 -3.61 14.62
C ALA A 16 -4.63 -2.89 13.44
N MET A 17 -4.87 -3.33 12.20
CA MET A 17 -4.35 -2.70 10.99
C MET A 17 -4.77 -1.23 10.91
N ARG A 18 -6.06 -0.94 11.11
CA ARG A 18 -6.57 0.44 11.12
C ARG A 18 -5.97 1.29 12.24
N THR A 19 -5.79 0.69 13.42
CA THR A 19 -5.18 1.38 14.57
C THR A 19 -3.72 1.75 14.30
N PHE A 20 -2.94 0.82 13.77
CA PHE A 20 -1.55 1.10 13.37
C PHE A 20 -1.48 2.12 12.22
N TRP A 21 -2.42 2.06 11.29
CA TRP A 21 -2.46 3.01 10.18
C TRP A 21 -2.73 4.44 10.66
N ALA A 22 -3.66 4.59 11.61
CA ALA A 22 -4.02 5.89 12.17
C ALA A 22 -2.93 6.48 13.07
N ASN A 23 -2.28 5.66 13.88
CA ASN A 23 -1.42 6.14 14.97
C ASN A 23 0.08 5.91 14.71
N GLY A 24 0.44 5.06 13.74
CA GLY A 24 1.80 4.54 13.58
C GLY A 24 2.11 3.37 14.52
N TYR A 25 3.21 2.69 14.26
CA TYR A 25 3.64 1.54 15.07
C TYR A 25 4.14 1.97 16.47
N GLU A 26 5.07 2.92 16.52
CA GLU A 26 5.71 3.31 17.79
C GLU A 26 4.70 3.90 18.78
N SER A 27 3.82 4.77 18.30
CA SER A 27 2.82 5.46 19.13
C SER A 27 1.66 4.56 19.59
N THR A 28 1.46 3.40 18.97
CA THR A 28 0.41 2.45 19.36
C THR A 28 0.93 1.54 20.48
N SER A 29 0.39 1.65 21.68
CA SER A 29 0.75 0.76 22.79
C SER A 29 -0.03 -0.56 22.76
N THR A 30 0.47 -1.58 23.49
CA THR A 30 -0.29 -2.83 23.69
C THR A 30 -1.62 -2.58 24.43
N ARG A 31 -1.68 -1.57 25.28
CA ARG A 31 -2.91 -1.19 26.00
C ARG A 31 -3.96 -0.68 25.01
N ASP A 32 -3.57 0.21 24.09
CA ASP A 32 -4.48 0.75 23.08
C ASP A 32 -5.03 -0.38 22.20
N LEU A 33 -4.16 -1.33 21.80
CA LEU A 33 -4.59 -2.51 21.05
C LEU A 33 -5.59 -3.37 21.83
N CYS A 34 -5.35 -3.64 23.12
CA CYS A 34 -6.31 -4.38 23.95
C CYS A 34 -7.66 -3.66 24.03
N GLU A 35 -7.66 -2.34 24.18
CA GLU A 35 -8.85 -1.52 24.28
C GLU A 35 -9.67 -1.55 22.97
N VAL A 36 -9.05 -1.28 21.83
CA VAL A 36 -9.77 -1.26 20.54
C VAL A 36 -10.21 -2.65 20.07
N LEU A 37 -9.48 -3.71 20.46
CA LEU A 37 -9.83 -5.08 20.14
C LEU A 37 -10.90 -5.65 21.07
N GLY A 38 -11.16 -5.01 22.21
CA GLY A 38 -12.02 -5.56 23.26
C GLY A 38 -11.48 -6.86 23.87
N LEU A 39 -10.16 -7.03 23.90
CA LEU A 39 -9.47 -8.23 24.35
C LEU A 39 -8.57 -7.91 25.54
N ASP A 40 -8.46 -8.86 26.46
CA ASP A 40 -7.43 -8.77 27.50
C ASP A 40 -6.03 -9.02 26.91
N ARG A 41 -5.01 -8.60 27.67
CA ARG A 41 -3.61 -8.71 27.24
C ARG A 41 -3.19 -10.16 26.97
N SER A 42 -3.70 -11.11 27.75
CA SER A 42 -3.36 -12.52 27.59
C SER A 42 -3.94 -13.08 26.30
N SER A 43 -5.15 -12.70 25.94
CA SER A 43 -5.79 -13.07 24.66
C SER A 43 -5.04 -12.52 23.46
N VAL A 44 -4.61 -11.24 23.49
CA VAL A 44 -3.79 -10.63 22.43
C VAL A 44 -2.45 -11.37 22.28
N TYR A 45 -1.75 -11.65 23.38
CA TYR A 45 -0.47 -12.38 23.31
C TYR A 45 -0.62 -13.83 22.87
N ASN A 46 -1.68 -14.51 23.27
CA ASN A 46 -1.95 -15.89 22.85
C ASN A 46 -2.26 -15.99 21.35
N ALA A 47 -2.90 -14.95 20.77
CA ALA A 47 -3.23 -14.92 19.34
C ALA A 47 -2.07 -14.43 18.47
N PHE A 48 -1.37 -13.41 18.93
CA PHE A 48 -0.43 -12.64 18.10
C PHE A 48 1.00 -12.61 18.66
N THR A 49 1.28 -13.32 19.75
CA THR A 49 2.59 -13.42 20.39
C THR A 49 3.06 -12.10 21.02
N ASN A 50 3.09 -11.01 20.27
CA ASN A 50 3.46 -9.67 20.73
C ASN A 50 2.97 -8.60 19.74
N LYS A 51 3.13 -7.31 20.11
CA LYS A 51 2.75 -6.16 19.28
C LYS A 51 3.43 -6.20 17.91
N ARG A 52 4.70 -6.59 17.86
CA ARG A 52 5.48 -6.62 16.61
C ARG A 52 4.94 -7.67 15.63
N GLU A 53 4.63 -8.87 16.09
CA GLU A 53 4.05 -9.92 15.26
C GLU A 53 2.63 -9.55 14.79
N LEU A 54 1.82 -8.93 15.65
CA LEU A 54 0.52 -8.39 15.26
C LEU A 54 0.67 -7.33 14.17
N PHE A 55 1.63 -6.42 14.32
CA PHE A 55 1.91 -5.39 13.31
C PHE A 55 2.35 -5.99 11.97
N LYS A 56 3.26 -6.96 11.97
CA LYS A 56 3.72 -7.64 10.75
C LYS A 56 2.56 -8.32 10.02
N ARG A 57 1.68 -8.98 10.73
CA ARG A 57 0.48 -9.61 10.16
C ARG A 57 -0.48 -8.57 9.59
N ALA A 58 -0.69 -7.47 10.32
CA ALA A 58 -1.52 -6.34 9.86
C ALA A 58 -0.93 -5.68 8.61
N LEU A 59 0.38 -5.43 8.58
CA LEU A 59 1.09 -4.88 7.43
C LEU A 59 1.02 -5.81 6.21
N THR A 60 1.24 -7.12 6.41
CA THR A 60 1.13 -8.12 5.34
C THR A 60 -0.28 -8.11 4.74
N ARG A 61 -1.32 -8.13 5.58
CA ARG A 61 -2.72 -8.09 5.12
C ARG A 61 -3.02 -6.84 4.28
N TYR A 62 -2.52 -5.67 4.72
CA TYR A 62 -2.65 -4.43 3.96
C TYR A 62 -1.94 -4.49 2.62
N MET A 63 -0.67 -4.93 2.62
CA MET A 63 0.14 -5.05 1.40
C MET A 63 -0.49 -6.02 0.41
N ASP A 64 -0.92 -7.20 0.86
CA ASP A 64 -1.53 -8.21 -0.01
C ASP A 64 -2.82 -7.68 -0.65
N ALA A 65 -3.70 -7.05 0.12
CA ALA A 65 -4.94 -6.49 -0.41
C ALA A 65 -4.69 -5.36 -1.42
N THR A 66 -3.82 -4.41 -1.08
CA THR A 66 -3.54 -3.25 -1.94
C THR A 66 -2.75 -3.63 -3.19
N THR A 67 -1.78 -4.53 -3.07
CA THR A 67 -0.98 -4.99 -4.21
C THR A 67 -1.80 -5.89 -5.13
N ALA A 68 -2.66 -6.76 -4.59
CA ALA A 68 -3.58 -7.56 -5.40
C ALA A 68 -4.56 -6.68 -6.20
N ASP A 69 -5.12 -5.61 -5.59
CA ASP A 69 -6.00 -4.67 -6.30
C ASP A 69 -5.27 -3.95 -7.45
N GLN A 70 -4.03 -3.51 -7.22
CA GLN A 70 -3.21 -2.88 -8.25
C GLN A 70 -2.85 -3.83 -9.39
N LEU A 71 -2.42 -5.05 -9.05
CA LEU A 71 -2.07 -6.06 -10.06
C LEU A 71 -3.28 -6.48 -10.88
N ARG A 72 -4.46 -6.59 -10.29
CA ARG A 72 -5.70 -6.88 -11.01
C ARG A 72 -6.03 -5.81 -12.06
N ILE A 73 -5.80 -4.52 -11.75
CA ILE A 73 -5.96 -3.43 -12.72
C ILE A 73 -4.95 -3.56 -13.87
N LEU A 74 -3.71 -3.90 -13.53
CA LEU A 74 -2.64 -4.06 -14.52
C LEU A 74 -2.83 -5.32 -15.39
N ASP A 75 -3.58 -6.31 -14.93
CA ASP A 75 -3.84 -7.57 -15.62
C ASP A 75 -5.13 -7.55 -16.47
N ASP A 76 -5.73 -6.38 -16.67
CA ASP A 76 -6.92 -6.19 -17.52
C ASP A 76 -6.52 -6.16 -19.01
N HIS A 77 -6.37 -7.34 -19.60
CA HIS A 77 -5.93 -7.51 -20.99
C HIS A 77 -6.92 -7.00 -22.05
N GLU A 78 -8.13 -6.58 -21.69
CA GLU A 78 -9.07 -5.92 -22.59
C GLU A 78 -8.67 -4.47 -22.90
N LEU A 79 -7.78 -3.90 -22.07
CA LEU A 79 -7.30 -2.53 -22.24
C LEU A 79 -5.86 -2.50 -22.80
N PRO A 80 -5.53 -1.49 -23.63
CA PRO A 80 -4.14 -1.18 -24.01
C PRO A 80 -3.27 -0.97 -22.76
N ALA A 81 -1.98 -1.28 -22.83
CA ALA A 81 -1.07 -1.20 -21.69
C ALA A 81 -1.05 0.18 -21.03
N ILE A 82 -1.05 1.25 -21.84
CA ILE A 82 -1.07 2.63 -21.34
C ILE A 82 -2.34 2.93 -20.54
N GLU A 83 -3.48 2.39 -20.95
CA GLU A 83 -4.77 2.60 -20.27
C GLU A 83 -4.85 1.85 -18.93
N ARG A 84 -4.20 0.67 -18.81
CA ARG A 84 -4.06 -0.04 -17.53
C ARG A 84 -3.28 0.80 -16.51
N ILE A 85 -2.20 1.44 -16.95
CA ILE A 85 -1.40 2.33 -16.08
C ILE A 85 -2.20 3.59 -15.72
N ARG A 86 -2.95 4.15 -16.68
CA ARG A 86 -3.88 5.26 -16.42
C ARG A 86 -4.96 4.87 -15.39
N ALA A 87 -5.54 3.68 -15.52
CA ALA A 87 -6.53 3.16 -14.59
C ALA A 87 -5.93 2.94 -13.18
N LEU A 88 -4.67 2.51 -13.09
CA LEU A 88 -3.95 2.41 -11.83
C LEU A 88 -3.80 3.78 -11.16
N PHE A 89 -3.34 4.82 -11.87
CA PHE A 89 -3.28 6.18 -11.32
C PHE A 89 -4.66 6.68 -10.89
N ALA A 90 -5.68 6.48 -11.72
CA ALA A 90 -7.05 6.87 -11.37
C ALA A 90 -7.55 6.17 -10.10
N ARG A 91 -7.19 4.89 -9.89
CA ARG A 91 -7.51 4.16 -8.64
C ARG A 91 -6.80 4.76 -7.43
N ILE A 92 -5.52 5.12 -7.57
CA ILE A 92 -4.74 5.77 -6.52
C ILE A 92 -5.36 7.12 -6.14
N LEU A 93 -5.64 7.97 -7.12
CA LEU A 93 -6.24 9.30 -6.90
C LEU A 93 -7.61 9.21 -6.20
N ARG A 94 -8.47 8.26 -6.62
CA ARG A 94 -9.75 8.00 -5.95
C ARG A 94 -9.57 7.60 -4.49
N THR A 95 -8.61 6.71 -4.20
CA THR A 95 -8.32 6.28 -2.83
C THR A 95 -7.89 7.46 -1.95
N GLU A 96 -7.04 8.36 -2.46
CA GLU A 96 -6.61 9.53 -1.69
C GLU A 96 -7.76 10.52 -1.48
N ALA A 97 -8.66 10.69 -2.47
CA ALA A 97 -9.85 11.51 -2.32
C ALA A 97 -10.84 10.92 -1.29
N GLU A 98 -11.02 9.59 -1.28
CA GLU A 98 -11.85 8.88 -0.29
C GLU A 98 -11.27 9.05 1.12
N ASN A 99 -9.97 8.80 1.31
CA ASN A 99 -9.27 8.97 2.58
C ASN A 99 -9.43 10.38 3.16
N ARG A 100 -9.45 11.40 2.30
CA ARG A 100 -9.60 12.80 2.68
C ARG A 100 -11.03 13.13 3.16
N ARG A 101 -12.06 12.61 2.45
CA ARG A 101 -13.47 12.83 2.80
C ARG A 101 -13.83 12.21 4.14
N ASP A 102 -13.26 11.07 4.47
CA ASP A 102 -13.48 10.38 5.74
C ASP A 102 -12.77 11.06 6.93
N GLY A 103 -12.13 12.22 6.69
CA GLY A 103 -11.37 12.96 7.71
C GLY A 103 -10.10 12.24 8.15
N HIS A 104 -9.75 11.16 7.48
CA HIS A 104 -8.59 10.34 7.75
C HIS A 104 -7.51 10.64 6.71
N GLY A 105 -6.75 11.70 6.88
CA GLY A 105 -5.52 11.95 6.12
C GLY A 105 -4.44 10.91 6.41
N LEU A 106 -4.82 9.62 6.46
CA LEU A 106 -3.95 8.51 6.91
C LEU A 106 -2.85 8.18 5.90
N GLY A 107 -2.96 8.66 4.65
CA GLY A 107 -2.02 8.32 3.58
C GLY A 107 -2.02 6.80 3.29
N CYS A 108 -0.84 6.23 3.11
CA CYS A 108 -0.66 4.81 2.82
C CYS A 108 0.13 4.12 3.93
N LEU A 109 -0.43 3.06 4.52
CA LEU A 109 0.25 2.33 5.60
C LEU A 109 1.67 1.86 5.19
N THR A 110 1.85 1.39 3.95
CA THR A 110 3.17 0.97 3.45
C THR A 110 4.16 2.15 3.40
N VAL A 111 3.73 3.32 2.91
CA VAL A 111 4.57 4.54 2.87
C VAL A 111 4.90 5.01 4.28
N ASN A 112 3.90 5.09 5.16
CA ASN A 112 4.07 5.49 6.55
C ASN A 112 5.05 4.55 7.27
N THR A 113 4.89 3.23 7.11
CA THR A 113 5.78 2.22 7.69
C THR A 113 7.21 2.34 7.15
N THR A 114 7.37 2.66 5.85
CA THR A 114 8.71 2.88 5.26
C THR A 114 9.43 4.02 5.97
N MET A 115 8.75 5.14 6.19
CA MET A 115 9.33 6.30 6.86
C MET A 115 9.62 6.05 8.35
N GLU A 116 8.76 5.29 9.02
CA GLU A 116 8.86 5.05 10.46
C GLU A 116 9.88 3.95 10.80
N LEU A 117 9.89 2.83 10.05
CA LEU A 117 10.54 1.60 10.48
C LEU A 117 11.61 1.05 9.54
N ALA A 118 11.62 1.38 8.25
CA ALA A 118 12.54 0.73 7.31
C ALA A 118 14.02 0.93 7.66
N GLY A 119 14.39 2.07 8.23
CA GLY A 119 15.75 2.34 8.70
C GLY A 119 16.11 1.74 10.08
N ARG A 120 15.12 1.14 10.78
CA ARG A 120 15.27 0.67 12.18
C ARG A 120 14.97 -0.80 12.37
N ASP A 121 14.18 -1.40 11.49
CA ASP A 121 13.79 -2.82 11.54
C ASP A 121 14.08 -3.51 10.21
N PRO A 122 15.18 -4.28 10.11
CA PRO A 122 15.57 -4.95 8.87
C PRO A 122 14.54 -5.96 8.34
N GLU A 123 13.75 -6.59 9.20
CA GLU A 123 12.71 -7.53 8.78
C GLU A 123 11.53 -6.79 8.13
N ILE A 124 11.09 -5.68 8.73
CA ILE A 124 10.06 -4.81 8.15
C ILE A 124 10.57 -4.22 6.83
N ALA A 125 11.82 -3.75 6.77
CA ALA A 125 12.44 -3.27 5.53
C ALA A 125 12.40 -4.31 4.42
N LEU A 126 12.71 -5.57 4.72
CA LEU A 126 12.65 -6.67 3.77
C LEU A 126 11.21 -6.97 3.29
N MET A 127 10.22 -6.92 4.19
CA MET A 127 8.81 -7.09 3.84
C MET A 127 8.36 -6.00 2.84
N LEU A 128 8.68 -4.74 3.14
CA LEU A 128 8.37 -3.58 2.30
C LEU A 128 9.06 -3.67 0.93
N ALA A 129 10.35 -4.07 0.90
CA ALA A 129 11.11 -4.24 -0.33
C ALA A 129 10.50 -5.32 -1.24
N ARG A 130 10.13 -6.47 -0.68
CA ARG A 130 9.48 -7.56 -1.43
C ARG A 130 8.14 -7.13 -2.03
N ASP A 131 7.34 -6.39 -1.29
CA ASP A 131 6.07 -5.88 -1.79
C ASP A 131 6.27 -4.82 -2.90
N ALA A 132 7.24 -3.92 -2.74
CA ALA A 132 7.62 -2.96 -3.78
C ALA A 132 8.10 -3.67 -5.06
N GLU A 133 8.85 -4.77 -4.92
CA GLU A 133 9.34 -5.58 -6.03
C GLU A 133 8.20 -6.29 -6.77
N ARG A 134 7.20 -6.82 -6.05
CA ARG A 134 5.99 -7.40 -6.68
C ARG A 134 5.25 -6.37 -7.55
N ARG A 135 5.04 -5.16 -7.05
CA ARG A 135 4.40 -4.07 -7.83
C ARG A 135 5.24 -3.65 -9.03
N ALA A 136 6.56 -3.51 -8.83
CA ALA A 136 7.47 -3.15 -9.92
C ALA A 136 7.50 -4.22 -11.02
N ALA A 137 7.46 -5.49 -10.67
CA ALA A 137 7.42 -6.59 -11.64
C ALA A 137 6.15 -6.56 -12.49
N GLY A 138 4.97 -6.34 -11.87
CA GLY A 138 3.70 -6.20 -12.60
C GLY A 138 3.71 -5.00 -13.55
N LEU A 139 4.13 -3.83 -13.08
CA LEU A 139 4.28 -2.63 -13.92
C LEU A 139 5.26 -2.86 -15.08
N SER A 140 6.43 -3.44 -14.80
CA SER A 140 7.44 -3.72 -15.83
C SER A 140 6.92 -4.66 -16.92
N ALA A 141 6.12 -5.66 -16.56
CA ALA A 141 5.50 -6.57 -17.52
C ALA A 141 4.52 -5.82 -18.45
N VAL A 142 3.67 -4.97 -17.90
CA VAL A 142 2.71 -4.13 -18.67
C VAL A 142 3.46 -3.15 -19.57
N ILE A 143 4.45 -2.43 -19.04
CA ILE A 143 5.25 -1.45 -19.82
C ILE A 143 5.96 -2.15 -20.98
N ARG A 144 6.58 -3.30 -20.74
CA ARG A 144 7.24 -4.10 -21.78
C ARG A 144 6.27 -4.56 -22.86
N SER A 145 5.04 -4.95 -22.48
CA SER A 145 4.01 -5.27 -23.46
C SER A 145 3.64 -4.06 -24.28
N GLY A 146 3.33 -2.92 -23.63
CA GLY A 146 2.95 -1.69 -24.32
C GLY A 146 4.02 -1.15 -25.28
N GLN A 147 5.31 -1.30 -24.91
CA GLN A 147 6.41 -0.94 -25.84
C GLN A 147 6.46 -1.84 -27.08
N ARG A 148 6.20 -3.16 -26.94
CA ARG A 148 6.15 -4.07 -28.08
C ARG A 148 4.95 -3.82 -28.98
N ASP A 149 3.81 -3.47 -28.38
CA ASP A 149 2.53 -3.30 -29.06
C ASP A 149 2.38 -1.86 -29.62
N GLY A 150 3.29 -0.95 -29.26
CA GLY A 150 3.30 0.45 -29.68
C GLY A 150 2.40 1.36 -28.85
N ASP A 151 1.82 0.88 -27.76
CA ASP A 151 0.98 1.65 -26.84
C ASP A 151 1.79 2.58 -25.93
N ILE A 152 3.07 2.24 -25.70
CA ILE A 152 4.01 3.01 -24.88
C ILE A 152 5.19 3.39 -25.76
N GLY A 153 5.35 4.69 -26.02
CA GLY A 153 6.36 5.23 -26.93
C GLY A 153 7.76 5.34 -26.32
N SER A 154 7.85 5.41 -24.99
CA SER A 154 9.13 5.49 -24.29
C SER A 154 10.00 4.27 -24.56
N THR A 155 11.26 4.51 -24.97
CA THR A 155 12.26 3.45 -25.24
C THR A 155 13.14 3.11 -24.02
N ARG A 156 12.85 3.68 -22.85
CA ARG A 156 13.58 3.40 -21.61
C ARG A 156 13.34 1.97 -21.14
N ASP A 157 14.26 1.45 -20.33
CA ASP A 157 14.11 0.12 -19.74
C ASP A 157 12.80 0.01 -18.94
N PRO A 158 11.97 -1.03 -19.18
CA PRO A 158 10.69 -1.22 -18.52
C PRO A 158 10.79 -1.29 -16.99
N ALA A 159 11.89 -1.82 -16.45
CA ALA A 159 12.08 -1.91 -15.01
C ALA A 159 12.43 -0.55 -14.40
N GLU A 160 13.15 0.32 -15.13
CA GLU A 160 13.39 1.71 -14.71
C GLU A 160 12.09 2.51 -14.69
N LEU A 161 11.29 2.42 -15.74
CA LEU A 161 9.98 3.06 -15.80
C LEU A 161 9.03 2.55 -14.69
N ALA A 162 9.03 1.26 -14.41
CA ALA A 162 8.23 0.68 -13.34
C ALA A 162 8.63 1.22 -11.95
N ARG A 163 9.93 1.36 -11.68
CA ARG A 163 10.42 1.98 -10.44
C ARG A 163 10.04 3.45 -10.36
N PHE A 164 10.14 4.17 -11.48
CA PHE A 164 9.70 5.57 -11.56
C PHE A 164 8.21 5.70 -11.26
N VAL A 165 7.33 4.92 -11.90
CA VAL A 165 5.88 4.94 -11.66
C VAL A 165 5.57 4.62 -10.18
N ASN A 166 6.21 3.61 -9.59
CA ASN A 166 6.05 3.29 -8.16
C ASN A 166 6.49 4.45 -7.26
N ALA A 167 7.58 5.13 -7.58
CA ALA A 167 8.05 6.29 -6.83
C ALA A 167 7.08 7.47 -6.93
N VAL A 168 6.51 7.71 -8.12
CA VAL A 168 5.48 8.73 -8.32
C VAL A 168 4.22 8.41 -7.50
N ILE A 169 3.75 7.17 -7.52
CA ILE A 169 2.60 6.73 -6.70
C ILE A 169 2.85 6.98 -5.20
N ALA A 170 4.05 6.66 -4.72
CA ALA A 170 4.43 6.97 -3.33
C ALA A 170 4.44 8.48 -3.07
N GLY A 171 4.98 9.27 -4.00
CA GLY A 171 5.00 10.73 -3.95
C GLY A 171 3.60 11.35 -3.93
N ILE A 172 2.68 10.86 -4.76
CA ILE A 172 1.25 11.28 -4.75
C ILE A 172 0.65 11.06 -3.36
N ARG A 173 0.87 9.90 -2.74
CA ARG A 173 0.35 9.58 -1.41
C ARG A 173 0.91 10.49 -0.32
N VAL A 174 2.21 10.79 -0.38
CA VAL A 174 2.85 11.73 0.54
C VAL A 174 2.32 13.15 0.34
N ALA A 175 2.17 13.60 -0.91
CA ALA A 175 1.63 14.92 -1.23
C ALA A 175 0.17 15.06 -0.74
N ALA A 176 -0.67 14.05 -0.99
CA ALA A 176 -2.05 14.03 -0.55
C ALA A 176 -2.17 14.07 0.99
N GLN A 177 -1.34 13.29 1.69
CA GLN A 177 -1.26 13.31 3.16
C GLN A 177 -0.75 14.64 3.69
N GLY A 178 0.14 15.31 2.96
CA GLY A 178 0.63 16.67 3.25
C GLY A 178 -0.35 17.79 2.94
N GLY A 179 -1.56 17.47 2.44
CA GLY A 179 -2.61 18.45 2.16
C GLY A 179 -2.64 19.01 0.73
N ALA A 180 -1.91 18.41 -0.22
CA ALA A 180 -2.02 18.80 -1.62
C ALA A 180 -3.45 18.59 -2.13
N ASP A 181 -3.97 19.53 -2.91
CA ASP A 181 -5.30 19.44 -3.52
C ASP A 181 -5.35 18.40 -4.65
N ASP A 182 -6.57 18.08 -5.10
CA ASP A 182 -6.81 17.10 -6.15
C ASP A 182 -6.11 17.50 -7.45
N ALA A 183 -6.15 18.79 -7.83
CA ALA A 183 -5.54 19.29 -9.05
C ALA A 183 -4.00 19.07 -9.06
N THR A 184 -3.37 19.27 -7.91
CA THR A 184 -1.93 19.03 -7.74
C THR A 184 -1.56 17.56 -7.93
N ILE A 185 -2.27 16.64 -7.27
CA ILE A 185 -1.95 15.20 -7.38
C ILE A 185 -2.33 14.63 -8.75
N GLU A 186 -3.37 15.14 -9.40
CA GLU A 186 -3.72 14.81 -10.78
C GLU A 186 -2.63 15.28 -11.77
N ALA A 187 -2.09 16.49 -11.60
CA ALA A 187 -0.99 17.00 -12.42
C ALA A 187 0.28 16.14 -12.29
N ILE A 188 0.60 15.67 -11.08
CA ILE A 188 1.72 14.73 -10.86
C ILE A 188 1.49 13.43 -11.64
N ALA A 189 0.28 12.87 -11.56
CA ALA A 189 -0.07 11.64 -12.28
C ALA A 189 -0.01 11.83 -13.80
N ALA A 190 -0.53 12.95 -14.33
CA ALA A 190 -0.48 13.28 -15.76
C ALA A 190 0.97 13.39 -16.26
N THR A 191 1.83 14.12 -15.53
CA THR A 191 3.26 14.24 -15.87
C THR A 191 3.97 12.88 -15.88
N ALA A 192 3.58 11.98 -14.97
CA ALA A 192 4.14 10.62 -14.98
C ALA A 192 3.67 9.80 -16.18
N MET A 193 2.45 10.03 -16.67
CA MET A 193 1.95 9.40 -17.89
C MET A 193 2.69 9.91 -19.15
N ASP A 194 3.03 11.20 -19.21
CA ASP A 194 3.82 11.78 -20.29
C ASP A 194 5.22 11.15 -20.41
N ALA A 195 5.79 10.67 -19.30
CA ALA A 195 7.08 9.98 -19.32
C ALA A 195 7.01 8.57 -19.96
N LEU A 196 5.81 8.06 -20.22
CA LEU A 196 5.56 6.77 -20.89
C LEU A 196 5.22 6.95 -22.37
N ALA A 197 4.91 8.18 -22.79
CA ALA A 197 4.54 8.52 -24.16
C ALA A 197 5.72 8.41 -25.16
#